data_3af48307a41f664a9689a8fe551a071c
#
_entry.id   3af48307a41f664a9689a8fe551a071c
#
_cell.length_a   1.000
_cell.length_b   1.000
_cell.length_c   1.000
_cell.angle_alpha   90.00
_cell.angle_beta   90.00
_cell.angle_gamma   90.00
#
_symmetry.space_group_name_H-M   'P 1'
#
loop_
_entity.id
_entity.type
_entity.pdbx_description
1 polymer ?
#
loop_
_entity_poly.entity_id
_entity_poly.type
_entity_poly.pdbx_seq_one_letter_code
_entity_poly.pdbx_strand_id
1 'polypeptide(L)'
;MKRFDAHVHSDSNLADPKDLISKLEKACIYGCCIFSNEPLEFCSETGSTFEERLETVLSWVKGYEDRLFPVLWIHPYEENIFEKVHIAVDRGISAFKIICNNFYVYEEPCMQVLREIAKLDKPVFFHSGILWDSQNSSKYNQPLNWEALIDIEGLRFSMGHCSWPWTNDCIALYGKFLNALTTRKASEMFFDMTPGTPVPYRKDLIEKLFLSGYDVEHNILFGTDATANHYNSDWATKWLGIDGKIMDEMGVSKKVRKHLYHDNLLRFLGKSKEIFTVVPPVPDNANTWLPYNEAVSEVIEKWYLKLGFPKEYNREFYKALEIYHISDAITIDTYDTECEDGMRNLLSFLFMCEALEKYYQSLGISQEILMDTLYDLVRYTKIWTSLKGTLYLGELGWLKNHLSGTLFKLGRLQFNMAPAEHSIPEKNILQGEPVLEVHIPEEGPLSPEMADASFLAAEGFFAKYFPEYNYKYLTCHSWLLDPTLKELLKPESNILLFQNRFDLTAKEESYLMLRYIFKWNTNRLNLEDFLPKTNFAAKVKDSVLAGKNFYEVTGVIEK
;
A
#
# COMPACT_ATOMS: atom_id res chain seq x y z
N MET A 1 15.24 21.21 3.29
CA MET A 1 14.03 20.57 2.73
C MET A 1 13.41 21.56 1.76
N LYS A 2 13.16 21.12 0.51
CA LYS A 2 12.35 21.89 -0.45
C LYS A 2 10.91 21.93 0.06
N ARG A 3 10.25 23.09 -0.06
CA ARG A 3 8.84 23.26 0.30
C ARG A 3 8.08 23.80 -0.90
N PHE A 4 6.83 23.40 -1.06
CA PHE A 4 5.92 23.92 -2.07
C PHE A 4 4.73 24.62 -1.40
N ASP A 5 4.24 25.65 -2.08
CA ASP A 5 2.98 26.31 -1.78
C ASP A 5 1.92 25.81 -2.77
N ALA A 6 0.96 25.05 -2.29
CA ALA A 6 -0.04 24.43 -3.15
C ALA A 6 -1.14 25.38 -3.61
N HIS A 7 -1.20 26.63 -3.08
CA HIS A 7 -2.37 27.50 -3.27
C HIS A 7 -2.00 28.97 -3.45
N VAL A 8 -1.68 29.35 -4.68
CA VAL A 8 -1.36 30.73 -5.06
C VAL A 8 -2.24 31.14 -6.24
N HIS A 9 -2.93 32.28 -6.15
CA HIS A 9 -3.80 32.80 -7.18
C HIS A 9 -3.08 33.79 -8.10
N SER A 10 -3.37 33.76 -9.41
CA SER A 10 -3.09 34.88 -10.29
C SER A 10 -4.25 35.89 -10.19
N ASP A 11 -3.94 37.16 -10.16
CA ASP A 11 -4.89 38.27 -10.11
C ASP A 11 -4.66 39.27 -11.26
N SER A 12 -3.82 38.94 -12.23
CA SER A 12 -3.45 39.79 -13.34
C SER A 12 -3.08 38.97 -14.58
N ASN A 13 -3.28 39.56 -15.75
CA ASN A 13 -2.86 38.99 -17.03
C ASN A 13 -1.36 39.20 -17.32
N LEU A 14 -0.62 39.81 -16.38
CA LEU A 14 0.81 40.05 -16.48
C LEU A 14 1.58 39.13 -15.54
N ALA A 15 2.35 38.18 -16.11
CA ALA A 15 3.15 37.26 -15.34
C ALA A 15 4.59 37.76 -15.17
N ASP A 16 5.10 37.76 -13.94
CA ASP A 16 6.52 37.95 -13.62
C ASP A 16 7.05 36.76 -12.80
N PRO A 17 7.41 35.65 -13.47
CA PRO A 17 7.90 34.46 -12.78
C PRO A 17 9.20 34.71 -11.99
N LYS A 18 10.04 35.64 -12.42
CA LYS A 18 11.31 35.92 -11.74
C LYS A 18 11.08 36.59 -10.39
N ASP A 19 10.19 37.58 -10.35
CA ASP A 19 9.82 38.26 -9.11
C ASP A 19 9.16 37.27 -8.13
N LEU A 20 8.21 36.43 -8.62
CA LEU A 20 7.58 35.39 -7.82
C LEU A 20 8.61 34.43 -7.22
N ILE A 21 9.52 33.90 -8.04
CA ILE A 21 10.58 32.99 -7.57
C ILE A 21 11.44 33.64 -6.49
N SER A 22 11.84 34.90 -6.67
CA SER A 22 12.62 35.64 -5.67
C SER A 22 11.86 35.76 -4.34
N LYS A 23 10.57 36.03 -4.39
CA LYS A 23 9.70 36.13 -3.20
C LYS A 23 9.46 34.77 -2.51
N LEU A 24 9.28 33.70 -3.27
CA LEU A 24 9.19 32.33 -2.74
C LEU A 24 10.49 31.94 -2.02
N GLU A 25 11.65 32.22 -2.62
CA GLU A 25 12.96 31.93 -2.01
C GLU A 25 13.17 32.68 -0.71
N LYS A 26 12.73 33.95 -0.65
CA LYS A 26 12.76 34.75 0.60
C LYS A 26 11.93 34.08 1.72
N ALA A 27 10.82 33.38 1.38
CA ALA A 27 10.01 32.63 2.32
C ALA A 27 10.52 31.19 2.57
N CYS A 28 11.67 30.80 2.01
CA CYS A 28 12.17 29.43 2.03
C CYS A 28 11.21 28.42 1.38
N ILE A 29 10.47 28.84 0.37
CA ILE A 29 9.59 28.02 -0.48
C ILE A 29 10.28 27.79 -1.83
N TYR A 30 10.28 26.56 -2.34
CA TYR A 30 10.96 26.20 -3.58
C TYR A 30 10.13 26.53 -4.81
N GLY A 31 8.81 26.33 -4.74
CA GLY A 31 7.92 26.54 -5.85
C GLY A 31 6.45 26.49 -5.41
N CYS A 32 5.52 26.67 -6.35
CA CYS A 32 4.10 26.72 -6.03
C CYS A 32 3.19 26.21 -7.16
N CYS A 33 1.94 25.89 -6.82
CA CYS A 33 0.84 25.85 -7.79
C CYS A 33 0.32 27.27 -8.01
N ILE A 34 0.05 27.63 -9.28
CA ILE A 34 -0.51 28.94 -9.63
C ILE A 34 -1.88 28.70 -10.27
N PHE A 35 -2.93 29.24 -9.65
CA PHE A 35 -4.29 29.18 -10.18
C PHE A 35 -4.49 30.34 -11.16
N SER A 36 -5.10 30.04 -12.30
CA SER A 36 -5.49 31.08 -13.26
C SER A 36 -6.53 32.03 -12.67
N ASN A 37 -6.77 33.13 -13.37
CA ASN A 37 -7.90 34.02 -13.08
C ASN A 37 -9.22 33.22 -13.15
N GLU A 38 -10.28 33.80 -12.58
CA GLU A 38 -11.61 33.23 -12.53
C GLU A 38 -12.28 33.19 -13.92
N PRO A 39 -13.16 32.20 -14.21
CA PRO A 39 -13.94 32.15 -15.43
C PRO A 39 -15.10 33.17 -15.44
N LEU A 40 -15.56 33.53 -16.64
CA LEU A 40 -16.72 34.43 -16.85
C LEU A 40 -18.00 33.89 -16.20
N GLU A 41 -18.16 32.57 -16.17
CA GLU A 41 -19.28 31.89 -15.55
C GLU A 41 -19.28 31.98 -14.02
N PHE A 42 -18.12 32.21 -13.40
CA PHE A 42 -18.00 32.47 -11.98
C PHE A 42 -18.36 33.93 -11.66
N CYS A 43 -17.80 34.89 -12.41
CA CYS A 43 -18.08 36.31 -12.30
C CYS A 43 -17.96 36.97 -13.67
N SER A 44 -19.08 37.47 -14.20
CA SER A 44 -19.11 38.10 -15.53
C SER A 44 -18.43 39.47 -15.61
N GLU A 45 -18.18 40.13 -14.46
CA GLU A 45 -17.58 41.46 -14.42
C GLU A 45 -16.05 41.41 -14.40
N THR A 46 -15.48 40.40 -13.68
CA THR A 46 -14.03 40.29 -13.46
C THR A 46 -13.42 39.04 -14.08
N GLY A 47 -14.27 38.08 -14.52
CA GLY A 47 -13.85 36.84 -15.14
C GLY A 47 -13.15 37.02 -16.48
N SER A 48 -12.37 36.03 -16.86
CA SER A 48 -11.60 35.99 -18.12
C SER A 48 -12.08 34.84 -19.02
N THR A 49 -11.84 34.97 -20.32
CA THR A 49 -12.10 33.88 -21.27
C THR A 49 -11.19 32.68 -21.00
N PHE A 50 -11.55 31.52 -21.53
CA PHE A 50 -10.74 30.32 -21.40
C PHE A 50 -9.32 30.53 -21.93
N GLU A 51 -9.19 31.13 -23.10
CA GLU A 51 -7.92 31.40 -23.77
C GLU A 51 -7.04 32.32 -22.93
N GLU A 52 -7.59 33.41 -22.40
CA GLU A 52 -6.86 34.35 -21.55
C GLU A 52 -6.37 33.66 -20.27
N ARG A 53 -7.20 32.88 -19.59
CA ARG A 53 -6.81 32.14 -18.38
C ARG A 53 -5.71 31.13 -18.67
N LEU A 54 -5.83 30.37 -19.76
CA LEU A 54 -4.86 29.36 -20.15
C LEU A 54 -3.52 29.98 -20.51
N GLU A 55 -3.51 31.01 -21.37
CA GLU A 55 -2.26 31.67 -21.76
C GLU A 55 -1.57 32.34 -20.57
N THR A 56 -2.34 33.02 -19.71
CA THR A 56 -1.80 33.68 -18.52
C THR A 56 -1.15 32.68 -17.58
N VAL A 57 -1.83 31.60 -17.20
CA VAL A 57 -1.27 30.63 -16.25
C VAL A 57 -0.06 29.88 -16.82
N LEU A 58 -0.03 29.62 -18.12
CA LEU A 58 1.14 29.03 -18.79
C LEU A 58 2.32 30.01 -18.86
N SER A 59 2.06 31.32 -18.99
CA SER A 59 3.12 32.34 -18.97
C SER A 59 3.83 32.43 -17.62
N TRP A 60 3.11 32.19 -16.52
CA TRP A 60 3.68 32.14 -15.17
C TRP A 60 4.71 31.05 -14.97
N VAL A 61 4.59 29.92 -15.67
CA VAL A 61 5.44 28.75 -15.43
C VAL A 61 6.58 28.64 -16.42
N LYS A 62 6.59 29.44 -17.45
CA LYS A 62 7.57 29.39 -18.55
C LYS A 62 9.00 29.60 -18.04
N GLY A 63 9.85 28.56 -18.23
CA GLY A 63 11.24 28.54 -17.78
C GLY A 63 11.44 28.14 -16.31
N TYR A 64 10.35 27.75 -15.62
CA TYR A 64 10.35 27.29 -14.22
C TYR A 64 9.42 26.07 -14.01
N GLU A 65 9.30 25.23 -15.01
CA GLU A 65 8.34 24.09 -15.07
C GLU A 65 8.62 23.01 -14.01
N ASP A 66 9.80 23.02 -13.40
CA ASP A 66 10.17 22.16 -12.27
C ASP A 66 9.78 22.74 -10.89
N ARG A 67 9.38 24.00 -10.85
CA ARG A 67 9.08 24.77 -9.63
C ARG A 67 7.67 25.34 -9.59
N LEU A 68 7.13 25.73 -10.74
CA LEU A 68 5.82 26.37 -10.87
C LEU A 68 4.89 25.46 -11.65
N PHE A 69 3.72 25.17 -11.07
CA PHE A 69 2.75 24.23 -11.63
C PHE A 69 1.45 24.97 -12.00
N PRO A 70 1.08 24.99 -13.29
CA PRO A 70 -0.10 25.70 -13.76
C PRO A 70 -1.37 24.95 -13.39
N VAL A 71 -2.32 25.65 -12.79
CA VAL A 71 -3.64 25.15 -12.43
C VAL A 71 -4.70 26.02 -13.11
N LEU A 72 -5.53 25.41 -13.93
CA LEU A 72 -6.57 26.15 -14.65
C LEU A 72 -7.87 26.14 -13.84
N TRP A 73 -8.38 27.31 -13.48
CA TRP A 73 -9.70 27.46 -12.89
C TRP A 73 -10.76 27.33 -14.00
N ILE A 74 -11.63 26.36 -13.87
CA ILE A 74 -12.72 26.06 -14.81
C ILE A 74 -14.08 26.13 -14.11
N HIS A 75 -15.13 26.35 -14.89
CA HIS A 75 -16.51 26.26 -14.45
C HIS A 75 -17.21 25.12 -15.22
N PRO A 76 -17.89 24.16 -14.55
CA PRO A 76 -18.46 22.98 -15.22
C PRO A 76 -19.52 23.30 -16.28
N TYR A 77 -20.05 24.49 -16.26
CA TYR A 77 -21.10 24.97 -17.22
C TYR A 77 -20.51 25.84 -18.34
N GLU A 78 -19.18 25.92 -18.48
CA GLU A 78 -18.57 26.57 -19.64
C GLU A 78 -18.95 25.84 -20.93
N GLU A 79 -19.22 26.62 -22.00
CA GLU A 79 -19.47 26.06 -23.32
C GLU A 79 -18.27 25.23 -23.79
N ASN A 80 -18.51 24.03 -24.35
CA ASN A 80 -17.48 23.09 -24.82
C ASN A 80 -16.43 22.68 -23.75
N ILE A 81 -16.84 22.59 -22.49
CA ILE A 81 -15.94 22.35 -21.36
C ILE A 81 -15.07 21.09 -21.52
N PHE A 82 -15.59 20.02 -22.12
CA PHE A 82 -14.81 18.80 -22.35
C PHE A 82 -13.65 19.04 -23.30
N GLU A 83 -13.86 19.73 -24.41
CA GLU A 83 -12.82 20.10 -25.36
C GLU A 83 -11.78 21.01 -24.69
N LYS A 84 -12.23 22.01 -23.92
CA LYS A 84 -11.38 22.91 -23.15
C LYS A 84 -10.48 22.17 -22.15
N VAL A 85 -11.03 21.19 -21.46
CA VAL A 85 -10.25 20.33 -20.53
C VAL A 85 -9.14 19.58 -21.26
N HIS A 86 -9.44 18.97 -22.42
CA HIS A 86 -8.44 18.28 -23.22
C HIS A 86 -7.37 19.25 -23.75
N ILE A 87 -7.76 20.38 -24.32
CA ILE A 87 -6.81 21.42 -24.78
C ILE A 87 -5.88 21.86 -23.63
N ALA A 88 -6.42 22.10 -22.45
CA ALA A 88 -5.63 22.51 -21.28
C ALA A 88 -4.59 21.44 -20.90
N VAL A 89 -4.99 20.17 -20.87
CA VAL A 89 -4.07 19.07 -20.54
C VAL A 89 -2.97 18.93 -21.60
N ASP A 90 -3.32 18.99 -22.87
CA ASP A 90 -2.35 18.93 -24.00
C ASP A 90 -1.37 20.12 -23.97
N ARG A 91 -1.80 21.27 -23.46
CA ARG A 91 -0.99 22.48 -23.27
C ARG A 91 -0.12 22.43 -22.00
N GLY A 92 -0.26 21.40 -21.16
CA GLY A 92 0.62 21.14 -20.00
C GLY A 92 0.07 21.62 -18.67
N ILE A 93 -1.24 21.83 -18.52
CA ILE A 93 -1.88 22.10 -17.22
C ILE A 93 -1.64 20.92 -16.26
N SER A 94 -1.25 21.23 -15.04
CA SER A 94 -0.92 20.25 -14.00
C SER A 94 -2.16 19.81 -13.20
N ALA A 95 -3.14 20.69 -13.02
CA ALA A 95 -4.35 20.45 -12.24
C ALA A 95 -5.45 21.42 -12.65
N PHE A 96 -6.67 21.17 -12.16
CA PHE A 96 -7.81 22.08 -12.33
C PHE A 96 -8.25 22.67 -10.98
N LYS A 97 -8.87 23.86 -11.00
CA LYS A 97 -9.55 24.51 -9.86
C LYS A 97 -11.02 24.61 -10.17
N ILE A 98 -11.87 24.31 -9.18
CA ILE A 98 -13.33 24.51 -9.26
C ILE A 98 -13.80 25.18 -7.96
N ILE A 99 -14.64 26.19 -8.08
CA ILE A 99 -15.36 26.82 -6.96
C ILE A 99 -16.85 26.74 -7.23
N CYS A 100 -17.59 26.10 -6.34
CA CYS A 100 -19.03 25.94 -6.43
C CYS A 100 -19.72 27.21 -5.87
N ASN A 101 -20.08 28.18 -6.72
CA ASN A 101 -20.73 29.42 -6.28
C ASN A 101 -22.25 29.45 -6.51
N ASN A 102 -22.76 28.70 -7.50
CA ASN A 102 -24.17 28.64 -7.85
C ASN A 102 -24.67 27.23 -8.24
N PHE A 103 -23.87 26.21 -8.05
CA PHE A 103 -24.19 24.80 -8.33
C PHE A 103 -23.59 23.89 -7.24
N TYR A 104 -24.14 22.70 -7.08
CA TYR A 104 -23.58 21.66 -6.23
C TYR A 104 -22.61 20.78 -7.01
N VAL A 105 -21.54 20.34 -6.35
CA VAL A 105 -20.52 19.46 -6.96
C VAL A 105 -21.11 18.16 -7.51
N TYR A 106 -22.20 17.66 -6.92
CA TYR A 106 -22.90 16.44 -7.32
C TYR A 106 -23.87 16.62 -8.49
N GLU A 107 -24.03 17.84 -9.02
CA GLU A 107 -24.83 18.05 -10.22
C GLU A 107 -24.17 17.40 -11.45
N GLU A 108 -24.98 16.77 -12.31
CA GLU A 108 -24.46 15.91 -13.37
C GLU A 108 -23.46 16.61 -14.33
N PRO A 109 -23.62 17.88 -14.73
CA PRO A 109 -22.61 18.56 -15.54
C PRO A 109 -21.23 18.59 -14.84
N CYS A 110 -21.18 18.88 -13.54
CA CYS A 110 -19.94 18.87 -12.77
C CYS A 110 -19.36 17.46 -12.64
N MET A 111 -20.21 16.47 -12.32
CA MET A 111 -19.80 15.07 -12.19
C MET A 111 -19.22 14.51 -13.50
N GLN A 112 -19.77 14.88 -14.65
CA GLN A 112 -19.24 14.45 -15.95
C GLN A 112 -17.87 15.05 -16.23
N VAL A 113 -17.66 16.33 -15.95
CA VAL A 113 -16.35 17.00 -16.08
C VAL A 113 -15.32 16.35 -15.17
N LEU A 114 -15.68 16.03 -13.93
CA LEU A 114 -14.78 15.38 -12.97
C LEU A 114 -14.40 13.96 -13.39
N ARG A 115 -15.32 13.18 -13.95
CA ARG A 115 -15.01 11.86 -14.54
C ARG A 115 -14.04 11.97 -15.70
N GLU A 116 -14.18 13.01 -16.53
CA GLU A 116 -13.26 13.23 -17.65
C GLU A 116 -11.87 13.66 -17.17
N ILE A 117 -11.79 14.56 -16.20
CA ILE A 117 -10.52 14.97 -15.56
C ILE A 117 -9.81 13.75 -14.93
N ALA A 118 -10.55 12.85 -14.26
CA ALA A 118 -10.01 11.63 -13.68
C ALA A 118 -9.40 10.70 -14.73
N LYS A 119 -10.04 10.52 -15.89
CA LYS A 119 -9.49 9.74 -17.03
C LYS A 119 -8.18 10.31 -17.56
N LEU A 120 -8.01 11.62 -17.51
CA LEU A 120 -6.81 12.33 -17.92
C LEU A 120 -5.71 12.33 -16.81
N ASP A 121 -5.94 11.62 -15.71
CA ASP A 121 -5.06 11.54 -14.54
C ASP A 121 -4.67 12.91 -13.97
N LYS A 122 -5.61 13.86 -13.95
CA LYS A 122 -5.42 15.20 -13.39
C LYS A 122 -6.18 15.36 -12.07
N PRO A 123 -5.61 16.06 -11.10
CA PRO A 123 -6.29 16.38 -9.84
C PRO A 123 -7.11 17.67 -9.95
N VAL A 124 -8.00 17.85 -8.96
CA VAL A 124 -8.83 19.05 -8.83
C VAL A 124 -8.68 19.68 -7.45
N PHE A 125 -8.36 20.97 -7.44
CA PHE A 125 -8.45 21.80 -6.24
C PHE A 125 -9.86 22.35 -6.11
N PHE A 126 -10.56 22.05 -5.03
CA PHE A 126 -11.82 22.69 -4.71
C PHE A 126 -11.64 23.80 -3.67
N HIS A 127 -12.42 24.87 -3.81
CA HIS A 127 -12.76 25.68 -2.63
C HIS A 127 -13.73 24.87 -1.76
N SER A 128 -13.60 24.96 -0.45
CA SER A 128 -14.59 24.44 0.49
C SER A 128 -14.61 25.24 1.77
N GLY A 129 -15.72 25.25 2.48
CA GLY A 129 -15.93 26.14 3.61
C GLY A 129 -16.71 27.40 3.25
N ILE A 130 -16.54 28.47 4.01
CA ILE A 130 -17.19 29.74 3.72
C ILE A 130 -16.56 30.38 2.48
N LEU A 131 -17.39 30.69 1.50
CA LEU A 131 -16.99 31.45 0.31
C LEU A 131 -17.26 32.93 0.54
N TRP A 132 -16.21 33.74 0.45
CA TRP A 132 -16.25 35.18 0.74
C TRP A 132 -16.55 36.02 -0.50
N ASP A 133 -17.57 35.64 -1.27
CA ASP A 133 -17.99 36.27 -2.53
C ASP A 133 -19.16 37.24 -2.39
N SER A 134 -19.57 37.55 -1.17
CA SER A 134 -20.74 38.40 -0.85
C SER A 134 -22.08 37.87 -1.37
N GLN A 135 -22.14 36.57 -1.78
CA GLN A 135 -23.34 35.89 -2.28
C GLN A 135 -23.82 34.82 -1.29
N ASN A 136 -24.98 34.23 -1.56
CA ASN A 136 -25.51 33.09 -0.80
C ASN A 136 -24.95 31.75 -1.37
N SER A 137 -23.64 31.62 -1.39
CA SER A 137 -22.89 30.56 -2.09
C SER A 137 -22.28 29.51 -1.17
N SER A 138 -22.03 29.83 0.11
CA SER A 138 -21.35 28.90 1.04
C SER A 138 -22.08 27.57 1.23
N LYS A 139 -23.39 27.50 0.99
CA LYS A 139 -24.18 26.26 1.03
C LYS A 139 -23.69 25.21 0.02
N TYR A 140 -23.13 25.67 -1.10
CA TYR A 140 -22.57 24.79 -2.13
C TYR A 140 -21.21 24.22 -1.73
N ASN A 141 -20.55 24.81 -0.70
CA ASN A 141 -19.20 24.50 -0.27
C ASN A 141 -19.14 23.78 1.11
N GLN A 142 -20.26 23.19 1.53
CA GLN A 142 -20.28 22.32 2.72
C GLN A 142 -19.66 20.96 2.38
N PRO A 143 -18.72 20.43 3.22
CA PRO A 143 -17.90 19.29 2.84
C PRO A 143 -18.67 18.03 2.47
N LEU A 144 -19.82 17.77 3.07
CA LEU A 144 -20.62 16.58 2.75
C LEU A 144 -21.18 16.57 1.30
N ASN A 145 -21.19 17.71 0.61
CA ASN A 145 -21.56 17.75 -0.80
C ASN A 145 -20.59 16.93 -1.68
N TRP A 146 -19.31 16.79 -1.28
CA TRP A 146 -18.29 16.03 -2.02
C TRP A 146 -18.37 14.52 -1.80
N GLU A 147 -19.26 14.03 -0.93
CA GLU A 147 -19.47 12.58 -0.75
C GLU A 147 -19.80 11.88 -2.09
N ALA A 148 -20.49 12.57 -2.99
CA ALA A 148 -20.84 12.05 -4.31
C ALA A 148 -19.64 11.68 -5.20
N LEU A 149 -18.45 12.22 -4.90
CA LEU A 149 -17.24 11.94 -5.68
C LEU A 149 -16.66 10.55 -5.39
N ILE A 150 -17.13 9.86 -4.36
CA ILE A 150 -16.54 8.60 -3.88
C ILE A 150 -16.49 7.51 -4.97
N ASP A 151 -17.39 7.58 -5.96
CA ASP A 151 -17.50 6.61 -7.04
C ASP A 151 -16.68 6.99 -8.30
N ILE A 152 -15.95 8.10 -8.29
CA ILE A 152 -15.08 8.48 -9.42
C ILE A 152 -13.69 7.86 -9.22
N GLU A 153 -13.48 6.69 -9.82
CA GLU A 153 -12.21 5.98 -9.72
C GLU A 153 -11.03 6.84 -10.20
N GLY A 154 -9.99 6.94 -9.37
CA GLY A 154 -8.74 7.60 -9.71
C GLY A 154 -8.74 9.12 -9.62
N LEU A 155 -9.89 9.77 -9.31
CA LEU A 155 -9.93 11.20 -9.08
C LEU A 155 -9.13 11.54 -7.80
N ARG A 156 -8.17 12.45 -7.91
CA ARG A 156 -7.54 13.12 -6.77
C ARG A 156 -8.12 14.51 -6.63
N PHE A 157 -8.57 14.87 -5.43
CA PHE A 157 -9.11 16.20 -5.19
C PHE A 157 -8.72 16.72 -3.81
N SER A 158 -8.64 18.06 -3.66
CA SER A 158 -8.34 18.70 -2.39
C SER A 158 -9.47 19.60 -1.91
N MET A 159 -9.66 19.63 -0.60
CA MET A 159 -10.64 20.47 0.08
C MET A 159 -9.96 21.73 0.63
N GLY A 160 -10.17 22.86 -0.03
CA GLY A 160 -9.60 24.16 0.34
C GLY A 160 -9.95 24.54 1.77
N HIS A 161 -8.99 25.15 2.48
CA HIS A 161 -9.13 25.66 3.83
C HIS A 161 -9.60 24.62 4.87
N CYS A 162 -9.40 23.30 4.57
CA CYS A 162 -9.96 22.21 5.37
C CYS A 162 -11.45 22.41 5.69
N SER A 163 -12.18 23.04 4.77
CA SER A 163 -13.63 23.34 4.86
C SER A 163 -14.03 24.20 6.06
N TRP A 164 -13.15 25.03 6.60
CA TRP A 164 -13.52 25.85 7.76
C TRP A 164 -14.80 26.68 7.52
N PRO A 165 -15.80 26.71 8.45
CA PRO A 165 -15.76 26.20 9.84
C PRO A 165 -16.17 24.73 10.00
N TRP A 166 -16.55 24.01 8.95
CA TRP A 166 -17.05 22.62 8.98
C TRP A 166 -15.89 21.59 8.99
N THR A 167 -14.85 21.86 9.78
CA THR A 167 -13.65 21.03 9.84
C THR A 167 -13.94 19.60 10.28
N ASN A 168 -14.84 19.40 11.26
CA ASN A 168 -15.20 18.06 11.74
C ASN A 168 -15.89 17.24 10.64
N ASP A 169 -16.79 17.85 9.88
CA ASP A 169 -17.48 17.20 8.75
C ASP A 169 -16.49 16.84 7.64
N CYS A 170 -15.52 17.72 7.39
CA CYS A 170 -14.44 17.49 6.43
C CYS A 170 -13.57 16.29 6.84
N ILE A 171 -13.19 16.18 8.12
CA ILE A 171 -12.42 15.06 8.66
C ILE A 171 -13.24 13.77 8.61
N ALA A 172 -14.51 13.80 8.96
CA ALA A 172 -15.39 12.64 8.89
C ALA A 172 -15.57 12.15 7.44
N LEU A 173 -15.73 13.08 6.50
CA LEU A 173 -15.79 12.78 5.07
C LEU A 173 -14.49 12.12 4.59
N TYR A 174 -13.33 12.64 4.98
CA TYR A 174 -12.03 12.05 4.67
C TYR A 174 -11.93 10.60 5.13
N GLY A 175 -12.36 10.31 6.37
CA GLY A 175 -12.43 8.94 6.90
C GLY A 175 -13.26 8.02 6.02
N LYS A 176 -14.36 8.50 5.45
CA LYS A 176 -15.20 7.74 4.52
C LYS A 176 -14.47 7.43 3.21
N PHE A 177 -13.73 8.38 2.64
CA PHE A 177 -12.91 8.16 1.44
C PHE A 177 -11.77 7.17 1.72
N LEU A 178 -11.09 7.27 2.86
CA LEU A 178 -10.09 6.30 3.27
C LEU A 178 -10.67 4.88 3.35
N ASN A 179 -11.83 4.74 4.01
CA ASN A 179 -12.49 3.44 4.12
C ASN A 179 -12.85 2.87 2.73
N ALA A 180 -13.34 3.70 1.81
CA ALA A 180 -13.64 3.25 0.45
C ALA A 180 -12.37 2.75 -0.28
N LEU A 181 -11.25 3.43 -0.14
CA LEU A 181 -9.97 3.05 -0.74
C LEU A 181 -9.38 1.74 -0.19
N THR A 182 -9.80 1.29 1.02
CA THR A 182 -9.41 -0.03 1.55
C THR A 182 -10.13 -1.19 0.87
N THR A 183 -11.30 -0.94 0.30
CA THR A 183 -12.20 -1.99 -0.21
C THR A 183 -12.32 -2.00 -1.74
N ARG A 184 -12.09 -0.85 -2.37
CA ARG A 184 -12.23 -0.68 -3.82
C ARG A 184 -11.40 0.51 -4.33
N LYS A 185 -11.30 0.63 -5.64
CA LYS A 185 -10.80 1.86 -6.24
C LYS A 185 -11.87 2.95 -6.11
N ALA A 186 -11.47 4.10 -5.58
CA ALA A 186 -12.32 5.25 -5.32
C ALA A 186 -11.54 6.55 -5.60
N SER A 187 -12.19 7.69 -5.38
CA SER A 187 -11.50 8.98 -5.36
C SER A 187 -10.60 9.10 -4.13
N GLU A 188 -9.53 9.86 -4.27
CA GLU A 188 -8.61 10.19 -3.17
C GLU A 188 -8.77 11.66 -2.77
N MET A 189 -9.12 11.89 -1.49
CA MET A 189 -9.30 13.22 -0.93
C MET A 189 -8.02 13.72 -0.25
N PHE A 190 -7.71 15.00 -0.45
CA PHE A 190 -6.62 15.71 0.22
C PHE A 190 -7.16 16.89 1.02
N PHE A 191 -6.50 17.22 2.11
CA PHE A 191 -6.71 18.48 2.84
C PHE A 191 -5.79 19.56 2.28
N ASP A 192 -6.35 20.71 1.97
CA ASP A 192 -5.58 21.91 1.67
C ASP A 192 -5.60 22.83 2.89
N MET A 193 -4.45 22.95 3.56
CA MET A 193 -4.28 23.71 4.78
C MET A 193 -4.08 25.21 4.56
N THR A 194 -4.56 25.77 3.44
CA THR A 194 -4.52 27.21 3.22
C THR A 194 -5.20 28.00 4.35
N PRO A 195 -4.77 29.24 4.63
CA PRO A 195 -5.24 30.02 5.77
C PRO A 195 -6.64 30.61 5.60
N GLY A 196 -7.66 29.80 5.37
CA GLY A 196 -9.07 30.17 5.57
C GLY A 196 -9.47 30.09 7.04
N THR A 197 -8.71 29.33 7.83
CA THR A 197 -8.92 29.19 9.28
C THR A 197 -8.28 30.36 10.03
N PRO A 198 -9.04 31.14 10.80
CA PRO A 198 -8.47 32.21 11.63
C PRO A 198 -7.43 31.68 12.62
N VAL A 199 -6.38 32.50 12.89
CA VAL A 199 -5.24 32.09 13.74
C VAL A 199 -5.64 31.42 15.07
N PRO A 200 -6.67 31.90 15.81
CA PRO A 200 -7.08 31.26 17.07
C PRO A 200 -7.54 29.80 16.93
N TYR A 201 -8.04 29.41 15.74
CA TYR A 201 -8.53 28.07 15.46
C TYR A 201 -7.50 27.16 14.77
N ARG A 202 -6.32 27.69 14.43
CA ARG A 202 -5.32 26.96 13.66
C ARG A 202 -4.76 25.75 14.40
N LYS A 203 -4.54 25.92 15.71
CA LYS A 203 -4.09 24.82 16.57
C LYS A 203 -5.13 23.71 16.64
N ASP A 204 -6.40 24.07 16.92
CA ASP A 204 -7.51 23.11 16.96
C ASP A 204 -7.65 22.31 15.65
N LEU A 205 -7.49 22.97 14.50
CA LEU A 205 -7.50 22.31 13.19
C LEU A 205 -6.38 21.27 13.06
N ILE A 206 -5.13 21.66 13.32
CA ILE A 206 -3.97 20.78 13.15
C ILE A 206 -4.04 19.61 14.14
N GLU A 207 -4.39 19.87 15.41
CA GLU A 207 -4.57 18.83 16.40
C GLU A 207 -5.65 17.83 15.97
N LYS A 208 -6.81 18.29 15.51
CA LYS A 208 -7.90 17.42 15.03
C LYS A 208 -7.45 16.55 13.85
N LEU A 209 -6.72 17.09 12.89
CA LEU A 209 -6.22 16.33 11.75
C LEU A 209 -5.32 15.18 12.22
N PHE A 210 -4.30 15.47 13.02
CA PHE A 210 -3.31 14.46 13.42
C PHE A 210 -3.78 13.53 14.56
N LEU A 211 -4.77 13.95 15.38
CA LEU A 211 -5.31 13.14 16.49
C LEU A 211 -6.61 12.41 16.12
N SER A 212 -7.12 12.56 14.90
CA SER A 212 -8.34 11.89 14.43
C SER A 212 -8.24 10.36 14.37
N GLY A 213 -7.03 9.81 14.40
CA GLY A 213 -6.77 8.39 14.18
C GLY A 213 -6.75 7.97 12.70
N TYR A 214 -7.03 8.90 11.77
CA TYR A 214 -6.90 8.63 10.34
C TYR A 214 -5.46 8.88 9.85
N ASP A 215 -5.05 8.16 8.83
CA ASP A 215 -3.80 8.42 8.11
C ASP A 215 -3.95 9.68 7.25
N VAL A 216 -3.56 10.82 7.81
CA VAL A 216 -3.66 12.13 7.14
C VAL A 216 -2.32 12.63 6.58
N GLU A 217 -1.20 12.09 7.03
CA GLU A 217 0.15 12.59 6.76
C GLU A 217 0.48 12.66 5.27
N HIS A 218 -0.10 11.78 4.47
CA HIS A 218 0.14 11.70 3.04
C HIS A 218 -0.89 12.49 2.21
N ASN A 219 -1.88 13.10 2.85
CA ASN A 219 -2.98 13.78 2.18
C ASN A 219 -3.17 15.24 2.63
N ILE A 220 -2.20 15.83 3.29
CA ILE A 220 -2.21 17.26 3.65
C ILE A 220 -1.31 18.04 2.71
N LEU A 221 -1.81 19.16 2.18
CA LEU A 221 -1.09 20.11 1.35
C LEU A 221 -0.95 21.44 2.11
N PHE A 222 0.22 22.03 2.08
CA PHE A 222 0.45 23.39 2.57
C PHE A 222 0.18 24.41 1.47
N GLY A 223 -0.52 25.50 1.79
CA GLY A 223 -0.75 26.63 0.90
C GLY A 223 -0.83 27.95 1.67
N THR A 224 -0.70 29.06 0.97
CA THR A 224 -0.74 30.41 1.58
C THR A 224 -1.94 31.25 1.22
N ASP A 225 -2.69 30.89 0.18
CA ASP A 225 -3.78 31.67 -0.41
C ASP A 225 -3.31 33.09 -0.85
N ALA A 226 -2.04 33.19 -1.23
CA ALA A 226 -1.44 34.43 -1.68
C ALA A 226 -1.71 34.67 -3.17
N THR A 227 -1.47 35.92 -3.64
CA THR A 227 -1.49 36.25 -5.06
C THR A 227 -0.09 36.22 -5.65
N ALA A 228 0.07 35.67 -6.85
CA ALA A 228 1.38 35.53 -7.50
C ALA A 228 2.02 36.89 -7.82
N ASN A 229 1.22 37.86 -8.29
CA ASN A 229 1.66 39.20 -8.66
C ASN A 229 2.19 40.00 -7.46
N HIS A 230 1.64 39.72 -6.28
CA HIS A 230 1.99 40.43 -5.05
C HIS A 230 2.34 39.44 -3.92
N TYR A 231 3.07 38.37 -4.26
CA TYR A 231 3.40 37.34 -3.29
C TYR A 231 4.06 37.92 -2.05
N ASN A 232 3.43 37.71 -0.91
CA ASN A 232 3.86 38.23 0.36
C ASN A 232 4.70 37.20 1.14
N SER A 233 6.02 37.31 1.04
CA SER A 233 6.97 36.43 1.71
C SER A 233 6.82 36.40 3.23
N ASP A 234 6.46 37.55 3.84
CA ASP A 234 6.33 37.67 5.29
C ASP A 234 5.03 36.95 5.76
N TRP A 235 3.96 37.02 4.96
CA TRP A 235 2.73 36.24 5.17
C TRP A 235 3.00 34.75 5.11
N ALA A 236 3.68 34.27 4.07
CA ALA A 236 4.06 32.88 3.92
C ALA A 236 4.93 32.38 5.10
N THR A 237 5.93 33.14 5.46
CA THR A 237 6.82 32.85 6.61
C THR A 237 6.04 32.81 7.93
N LYS A 238 5.08 33.72 8.13
CA LYS A 238 4.21 33.72 9.31
C LYS A 238 3.44 32.41 9.44
N TRP A 239 2.80 31.92 8.37
CA TRP A 239 2.02 30.69 8.42
C TRP A 239 2.90 29.45 8.59
N LEU A 240 4.04 29.38 7.90
CA LEU A 240 5.04 28.34 8.13
C LEU A 240 5.51 28.30 9.60
N GLY A 241 5.66 29.49 10.23
CA GLY A 241 6.06 29.59 11.63
C GLY A 241 4.96 29.15 12.59
N ILE A 242 3.70 29.53 12.35
CA ILE A 242 2.55 29.12 13.17
C ILE A 242 2.38 27.60 13.10
N ASP A 243 2.29 27.04 11.91
CA ASP A 243 2.11 25.60 11.69
C ASP A 243 3.29 24.81 12.24
N GLY A 244 4.52 25.28 11.98
CA GLY A 244 5.73 24.65 12.48
C GLY A 244 5.77 24.58 14.01
N LYS A 245 5.39 25.65 14.71
CA LYS A 245 5.32 25.68 16.17
C LYS A 245 4.29 24.69 16.72
N ILE A 246 3.09 24.64 16.14
CA ILE A 246 2.05 23.69 16.56
C ILE A 246 2.53 22.25 16.35
N MET A 247 3.14 21.96 15.20
CA MET A 247 3.69 20.63 14.90
C MET A 247 4.87 20.27 15.83
N ASP A 248 5.68 21.25 16.27
CA ASP A 248 6.73 21.03 17.27
C ASP A 248 6.12 20.63 18.61
N GLU A 249 5.08 21.34 19.06
CA GLU A 249 4.35 21.04 20.30
C GLU A 249 3.73 19.63 20.27
N MET A 250 3.29 19.16 19.10
CA MET A 250 2.68 17.84 18.89
C MET A 250 3.72 16.74 18.62
N GLY A 251 5.00 17.05 18.49
CA GLY A 251 6.02 16.06 18.16
C GLY A 251 5.94 15.50 16.72
N VAL A 252 5.32 16.25 15.79
CA VAL A 252 5.22 15.80 14.38
C VAL A 252 6.61 15.68 13.77
N SER A 253 6.94 14.49 13.28
CA SER A 253 8.29 14.15 12.81
C SER A 253 8.72 14.97 11.57
N LYS A 254 10.04 15.09 11.37
CA LYS A 254 10.59 15.75 10.16
C LYS A 254 10.18 15.05 8.87
N LYS A 255 9.97 13.75 8.91
CA LYS A 255 9.51 12.94 7.78
C LYS A 255 8.09 13.33 7.39
N VAL A 256 7.17 13.37 8.35
CA VAL A 256 5.77 13.80 8.13
C VAL A 256 5.70 15.21 7.58
N ARG A 257 6.50 16.13 8.13
CA ARG A 257 6.60 17.52 7.60
C ARG A 257 7.14 17.57 6.17
N LYS A 258 8.04 16.64 5.80
CA LYS A 258 8.51 16.51 4.41
C LYS A 258 7.36 16.11 3.49
N HIS A 259 6.54 15.14 3.89
CA HIS A 259 5.34 14.77 3.14
C HIS A 259 4.43 15.97 2.94
N LEU A 260 4.05 16.66 4.02
CA LEU A 260 3.14 17.80 4.01
C LEU A 260 3.62 18.97 3.15
N TYR A 261 4.90 19.31 3.25
CA TYR A 261 5.47 20.48 2.54
C TYR A 261 5.99 20.17 1.13
N HIS A 262 6.13 18.91 0.75
CA HIS A 262 6.78 18.55 -0.51
C HIS A 262 6.15 17.34 -1.20
N ASP A 263 6.24 16.15 -0.60
CA ASP A 263 5.97 14.91 -1.32
C ASP A 263 4.49 14.77 -1.69
N ASN A 264 3.58 15.20 -0.81
CA ASN A 264 2.14 15.12 -1.03
C ASN A 264 1.68 15.93 -2.24
N LEU A 265 2.23 17.14 -2.44
CA LEU A 265 1.88 17.94 -3.61
C LEU A 265 2.34 17.27 -4.89
N LEU A 266 3.57 16.74 -4.93
CA LEU A 266 4.07 16.04 -6.12
C LEU A 266 3.25 14.79 -6.43
N ARG A 267 2.81 14.07 -5.40
CA ARG A 267 1.91 12.91 -5.56
C ARG A 267 0.52 13.35 -6.03
N PHE A 268 -0.05 14.37 -5.42
CA PHE A 268 -1.33 14.96 -5.84
C PHE A 268 -1.32 15.33 -7.33
N LEU A 269 -0.25 15.98 -7.81
CA LEU A 269 -0.08 16.39 -9.21
C LEU A 269 0.31 15.23 -10.17
N GLY A 270 0.44 14.00 -9.68
CA GLY A 270 0.89 12.87 -10.50
C GLY A 270 2.37 12.94 -10.92
N LYS A 271 3.17 13.78 -10.24
CA LYS A 271 4.60 13.98 -10.51
C LYS A 271 5.52 13.10 -9.64
N SER A 272 4.96 12.33 -8.73
CA SER A 272 5.64 11.32 -7.92
C SER A 272 5.24 9.93 -8.38
N LYS A 273 6.19 8.99 -8.36
CA LYS A 273 5.91 7.56 -8.60
C LYS A 273 5.54 6.81 -7.31
N GLU A 274 5.37 7.52 -6.22
CA GLU A 274 4.98 6.92 -4.94
C GLU A 274 3.55 6.36 -5.05
N ILE A 275 3.40 5.06 -4.76
CA ILE A 275 2.10 4.39 -4.80
C ILE A 275 1.37 4.71 -3.50
N PHE A 276 0.13 5.19 -3.62
CA PHE A 276 -0.73 5.43 -2.47
C PHE A 276 -1.29 4.10 -1.95
N THR A 277 -0.97 3.80 -0.70
CA THR A 277 -1.56 2.69 0.04
C THR A 277 -2.25 3.23 1.28
N VAL A 278 -3.51 2.90 1.47
CA VAL A 278 -4.26 3.30 2.67
C VAL A 278 -3.75 2.52 3.86
N VAL A 279 -3.35 3.23 4.91
CA VAL A 279 -2.99 2.61 6.19
C VAL A 279 -4.22 2.62 7.08
N PRO A 280 -4.71 1.46 7.53
CA PRO A 280 -5.83 1.39 8.46
C PRO A 280 -5.55 2.14 9.77
N PRO A 281 -6.59 2.50 10.53
CA PRO A 281 -6.40 3.02 11.89
C PRO A 281 -5.55 2.07 12.74
N VAL A 282 -4.80 2.61 13.70
CA VAL A 282 -4.00 1.82 14.64
C VAL A 282 -4.91 0.85 15.39
N PRO A 283 -4.63 -0.47 15.37
CA PRO A 283 -5.41 -1.42 16.14
C PRO A 283 -5.26 -1.18 17.65
N ASP A 284 -6.32 -1.41 18.43
CA ASP A 284 -6.31 -1.27 19.89
C ASP A 284 -5.28 -2.21 20.57
N ASN A 285 -4.90 -3.29 19.89
CA ASN A 285 -3.92 -4.28 20.34
C ASN A 285 -2.48 -3.98 19.94
N ALA A 286 -2.20 -2.86 19.25
CA ALA A 286 -0.83 -2.40 19.06
C ALA A 286 -0.18 -2.17 20.45
N ASN A 287 1.01 -2.73 20.67
CA ASN A 287 1.66 -2.69 21.99
C ASN A 287 2.23 -1.29 22.35
N THR A 288 1.44 -0.24 22.15
CA THR A 288 1.82 1.16 22.42
C THR A 288 2.11 1.46 23.90
N TRP A 289 1.71 0.56 24.80
CA TRP A 289 2.03 0.60 26.24
C TRP A 289 3.47 0.14 26.55
N LEU A 290 4.16 -0.54 25.60
CA LEU A 290 5.59 -0.82 25.72
C LEU A 290 6.41 0.43 25.34
N PRO A 291 7.58 0.64 25.94
CA PRO A 291 8.46 1.71 25.51
C PRO A 291 8.91 1.49 24.06
N TYR A 292 8.97 2.55 23.27
CA TYR A 292 9.56 2.51 21.95
C TYR A 292 11.04 2.15 22.04
N ASN A 293 11.48 1.18 21.25
CA ASN A 293 12.87 0.73 21.20
C ASN A 293 13.42 0.92 19.78
N GLU A 294 14.20 1.98 19.57
CA GLU A 294 14.79 2.33 18.29
C GLU A 294 15.64 1.20 17.70
N ALA A 295 16.43 0.50 18.53
CA ALA A 295 17.27 -0.60 18.08
C ALA A 295 16.45 -1.78 17.54
N VAL A 296 15.28 -2.05 18.10
CA VAL A 296 14.34 -3.06 17.59
C VAL A 296 13.80 -2.63 16.24
N SER A 297 13.39 -1.37 16.11
CA SER A 297 12.85 -0.81 14.86
C SER A 297 13.88 -0.82 13.73
N GLU A 298 15.16 -0.51 14.03
CA GLU A 298 16.27 -0.59 13.07
C GLU A 298 16.49 -2.03 12.55
N VAL A 299 16.41 -3.02 13.42
CA VAL A 299 16.52 -4.44 13.04
C VAL A 299 15.36 -4.86 12.14
N ILE A 300 14.13 -4.47 12.47
CA ILE A 300 12.93 -4.76 11.66
C ILE A 300 13.07 -4.13 10.28
N GLU A 301 13.43 -2.84 10.19
CA GLU A 301 13.64 -2.15 8.92
C GLU A 301 14.75 -2.80 8.08
N LYS A 302 15.88 -3.15 8.70
CA LYS A 302 16.98 -3.88 8.05
C LYS A 302 16.47 -5.13 7.34
N TRP A 303 15.67 -5.95 8.02
CA TRP A 303 15.16 -7.20 7.45
C TRP A 303 14.08 -6.99 6.41
N TYR A 304 13.21 -6.01 6.58
CA TYR A 304 12.22 -5.63 5.56
C TYR A 304 12.90 -5.25 4.23
N LEU A 305 13.92 -4.41 4.30
CA LEU A 305 14.69 -3.98 3.13
C LEU A 305 15.51 -5.14 2.53
N LYS A 306 16.13 -5.96 3.38
CA LYS A 306 16.97 -7.07 2.96
C LYS A 306 16.18 -8.16 2.23
N LEU A 307 14.98 -8.47 2.66
CA LEU A 307 14.09 -9.44 2.03
C LEU A 307 13.41 -8.91 0.76
N GLY A 308 13.46 -7.61 0.49
CA GLY A 308 12.98 -7.02 -0.75
C GLY A 308 11.46 -7.04 -0.88
N PHE A 309 10.73 -6.64 0.15
CA PHE A 309 9.28 -6.50 0.10
C PHE A 309 8.85 -5.53 -1.01
N PRO A 310 7.64 -5.71 -1.60
CA PRO A 310 7.09 -4.81 -2.61
C PRO A 310 7.02 -3.36 -2.12
N LYS A 311 7.40 -2.42 -2.99
CA LYS A 311 7.44 -0.98 -2.63
C LYS A 311 6.08 -0.41 -2.26
N GLU A 312 5.01 -0.99 -2.79
CA GLU A 312 3.63 -0.64 -2.45
C GLU A 312 3.29 -0.84 -0.97
N TYR A 313 4.05 -1.68 -0.26
CA TYR A 313 3.85 -1.93 1.17
C TYR A 313 4.59 -0.93 2.07
N ASN A 314 5.51 -0.14 1.52
CA ASN A 314 6.40 0.73 2.30
C ASN A 314 5.62 1.69 3.22
N ARG A 315 4.54 2.28 2.72
CA ARG A 315 3.74 3.25 3.49
C ARG A 315 3.16 2.63 4.74
N GLU A 316 2.47 1.49 4.60
CA GLU A 316 1.90 0.77 5.74
C GLU A 316 2.97 0.28 6.69
N PHE A 317 4.06 -0.28 6.15
CA PHE A 317 5.17 -0.78 6.94
C PHE A 317 5.81 0.31 7.80
N TYR A 318 6.19 1.44 7.22
CA TYR A 318 6.86 2.51 7.97
C TYR A 318 5.91 3.16 8.99
N LYS A 319 4.62 3.26 8.68
CA LYS A 319 3.62 3.71 9.64
C LYS A 319 3.49 2.75 10.82
N ALA A 320 3.43 1.45 10.53
CA ALA A 320 3.38 0.43 11.58
C ALA A 320 4.64 0.45 12.46
N LEU A 321 5.81 0.64 11.85
CA LEU A 321 7.08 0.71 12.58
C LEU A 321 7.14 1.88 13.59
N GLU A 322 6.42 2.96 13.33
CA GLU A 322 6.29 4.09 14.27
C GLU A 322 5.31 3.81 15.42
N ILE A 323 4.31 2.95 15.18
CA ILE A 323 3.16 2.74 16.08
C ILE A 323 3.33 1.47 16.93
N TYR A 324 3.79 0.38 16.30
CA TYR A 324 3.92 -0.90 16.99
C TYR A 324 5.22 -0.97 17.78
N HIS A 325 5.11 -1.21 19.06
CA HIS A 325 6.26 -1.44 19.93
C HIS A 325 6.47 -2.94 20.10
N ILE A 326 7.49 -3.47 19.46
CA ILE A 326 7.84 -4.89 19.55
C ILE A 326 8.86 -5.09 20.68
N SER A 327 8.63 -6.11 21.52
CA SER A 327 9.53 -6.45 22.60
C SER A 327 10.85 -7.02 22.07
N ASP A 328 11.99 -6.59 22.61
CA ASP A 328 13.31 -7.14 22.33
C ASP A 328 13.52 -8.56 22.91
N ALA A 329 12.65 -8.97 23.84
CA ALA A 329 12.65 -10.31 24.42
C ALA A 329 11.85 -11.35 23.60
N ILE A 330 11.24 -10.94 22.47
CA ILE A 330 10.42 -11.85 21.65
C ILE A 330 11.28 -12.91 20.97
N THR A 331 10.82 -14.16 21.03
CA THR A 331 11.46 -15.30 20.37
C THR A 331 10.43 -16.16 19.66
N ILE A 332 10.88 -16.97 18.70
CA ILE A 332 9.97 -17.84 17.95
C ILE A 332 9.33 -18.91 18.85
N ASP A 333 10.00 -19.36 19.89
CA ASP A 333 9.49 -20.37 20.81
C ASP A 333 8.37 -19.85 21.71
N THR A 334 8.41 -18.54 22.04
CA THR A 334 7.43 -17.88 22.90
C THR A 334 6.35 -17.13 22.14
N TYR A 335 6.47 -17.03 20.80
CA TYR A 335 5.51 -16.29 19.99
C TYR A 335 4.17 -17.01 19.87
N ASP A 336 3.08 -16.27 20.09
CA ASP A 336 1.73 -16.77 19.90
C ASP A 336 1.39 -16.85 18.41
N THR A 337 1.38 -18.06 17.86
CA THR A 337 1.10 -18.33 16.44
C THR A 337 -0.38 -18.23 16.09
N GLU A 338 -1.26 -18.08 17.09
CA GLU A 338 -2.70 -17.82 16.89
C GLU A 338 -3.03 -16.31 16.87
N CYS A 339 -2.01 -15.44 16.95
CA CYS A 339 -2.18 -14.00 16.91
C CYS A 339 -2.82 -13.55 15.58
N GLU A 340 -3.97 -12.90 15.64
CA GLU A 340 -4.72 -12.43 14.48
C GLU A 340 -4.27 -11.05 13.97
N ASP A 341 -3.34 -10.37 14.65
CA ASP A 341 -2.77 -9.09 14.21
C ASP A 341 -1.63 -9.30 13.19
N GLY A 342 -1.98 -9.32 11.91
CA GLY A 342 -1.03 -9.60 10.85
C GLY A 342 0.11 -8.58 10.71
N MET A 343 -0.11 -7.34 11.12
CA MET A 343 0.96 -6.32 11.12
C MET A 343 1.96 -6.59 12.25
N ARG A 344 1.47 -6.83 13.46
CA ARG A 344 2.31 -7.24 14.60
C ARG A 344 3.09 -8.51 14.27
N ASN A 345 2.44 -9.48 13.62
CA ASN A 345 3.09 -10.71 13.18
C ASN A 345 4.27 -10.42 12.25
N LEU A 346 4.05 -9.57 11.23
CA LEU A 346 5.09 -9.20 10.28
C LEU A 346 6.29 -8.56 10.98
N LEU A 347 6.06 -7.54 11.81
CA LEU A 347 7.13 -6.83 12.50
C LEU A 347 7.90 -7.76 13.46
N SER A 348 7.19 -8.62 14.19
CA SER A 348 7.78 -9.59 15.12
C SER A 348 8.62 -10.63 14.39
N PHE A 349 8.14 -11.17 13.29
CA PHE A 349 8.87 -12.17 12.50
C PHE A 349 10.11 -11.56 11.84
N LEU A 350 10.02 -10.32 11.34
CA LEU A 350 11.19 -9.61 10.83
C LEU A 350 12.26 -9.38 11.93
N PHE A 351 11.86 -9.02 13.14
CA PHE A 351 12.79 -8.87 14.25
C PHE A 351 13.51 -10.20 14.56
N MET A 352 12.77 -11.31 14.61
CA MET A 352 13.32 -12.62 14.91
C MET A 352 14.29 -13.17 13.84
N CYS A 353 14.25 -12.65 12.60
CA CYS A 353 15.21 -13.02 11.55
C CYS A 353 16.68 -12.74 11.95
N GLU A 354 16.91 -11.75 12.81
CA GLU A 354 18.27 -11.43 13.32
C GLU A 354 18.88 -12.57 14.13
N ALA A 355 18.07 -13.24 14.95
CA ALA A 355 18.51 -14.39 15.72
C ALA A 355 18.83 -15.58 14.81
N LEU A 356 18.01 -15.82 13.79
CA LEU A 356 18.25 -16.86 12.80
C LEU A 356 19.52 -16.61 11.98
N GLU A 357 19.78 -15.36 11.57
CA GLU A 357 21.02 -15.01 10.87
C GLU A 357 22.26 -15.36 11.71
N LYS A 358 22.26 -15.02 13.00
CA LYS A 358 23.35 -15.37 13.92
C LYS A 358 23.53 -16.88 14.06
N TYR A 359 22.43 -17.62 14.10
CA TYR A 359 22.46 -19.08 14.14
C TYR A 359 23.09 -19.67 12.87
N TYR A 360 22.67 -19.21 11.66
CA TYR A 360 23.26 -19.64 10.38
C TYR A 360 24.77 -19.32 10.32
N GLN A 361 25.16 -18.12 10.78
CA GLN A 361 26.57 -17.73 10.84
C GLN A 361 27.38 -18.64 11.76
N SER A 362 26.85 -19.03 12.92
CA SER A 362 27.53 -19.92 13.86
C SER A 362 27.79 -21.32 13.30
N LEU A 363 26.94 -21.77 12.37
CA LEU A 363 27.11 -23.05 11.68
C LEU A 363 27.91 -22.91 10.37
N GLY A 364 28.18 -21.70 9.90
CA GLY A 364 28.83 -21.46 8.60
C GLY A 364 27.93 -21.74 7.41
N ILE A 365 26.59 -21.69 7.60
CA ILE A 365 25.60 -21.81 6.53
C ILE A 365 25.58 -20.49 5.73
N SER A 366 25.46 -20.58 4.40
CA SER A 366 25.53 -19.43 3.53
C SER A 366 24.35 -18.48 3.69
N GLN A 367 24.60 -17.19 3.44
CA GLN A 367 23.59 -16.15 3.41
C GLN A 367 22.52 -16.39 2.33
N GLU A 368 22.88 -17.03 1.22
CA GLU A 368 21.96 -17.37 0.13
C GLU A 368 20.87 -18.32 0.64
N ILE A 369 21.24 -19.40 1.34
CA ILE A 369 20.28 -20.36 1.89
C ILE A 369 19.36 -19.67 2.93
N LEU A 370 19.92 -18.78 3.76
CA LEU A 370 19.11 -17.98 4.70
C LEU A 370 18.07 -17.13 3.99
N MET A 371 18.48 -16.39 2.96
CA MET A 371 17.59 -15.50 2.23
C MET A 371 16.52 -16.28 1.46
N ASP A 372 16.90 -17.37 0.83
CA ASP A 372 15.96 -18.24 0.12
C ASP A 372 14.92 -18.85 1.09
N THR A 373 15.36 -19.29 2.27
CA THR A 373 14.47 -19.83 3.30
C THR A 373 13.51 -18.78 3.82
N LEU A 374 13.98 -17.58 4.13
CA LEU A 374 13.16 -16.49 4.67
C LEU A 374 12.27 -15.81 3.63
N TYR A 375 12.47 -16.06 2.33
CA TYR A 375 11.63 -15.45 1.29
C TYR A 375 10.15 -15.82 1.40
N ASP A 376 9.83 -16.90 2.10
CA ASP A 376 8.45 -17.26 2.40
C ASP A 376 7.72 -16.20 3.24
N LEU A 377 8.41 -15.44 4.08
CA LEU A 377 7.81 -14.28 4.75
C LEU A 377 7.24 -13.27 3.75
N VAL A 378 7.98 -13.00 2.67
CA VAL A 378 7.52 -12.11 1.61
C VAL A 378 6.36 -12.72 0.83
N ARG A 379 6.43 -14.02 0.51
CA ARG A 379 5.40 -14.75 -0.23
C ARG A 379 4.08 -14.75 0.52
N TYR A 380 4.09 -15.17 1.78
CA TYR A 380 2.87 -15.24 2.60
C TYR A 380 2.32 -13.85 2.94
N THR A 381 3.19 -12.85 3.15
CA THR A 381 2.74 -11.46 3.27
C THR A 381 1.97 -11.01 2.02
N LYS A 382 2.46 -11.30 0.80
CA LYS A 382 1.74 -10.96 -0.45
C LYS A 382 0.38 -11.64 -0.54
N ILE A 383 0.32 -12.94 -0.22
CA ILE A 383 -0.92 -13.71 -0.25
C ILE A 383 -1.94 -13.11 0.72
N TRP A 384 -1.55 -12.95 1.98
CA TRP A 384 -2.46 -12.48 3.02
C TRP A 384 -2.85 -11.02 2.86
N THR A 385 -1.93 -10.16 2.42
CA THR A 385 -2.23 -8.76 2.07
C THR A 385 -3.27 -8.69 0.95
N SER A 386 -3.16 -9.54 -0.08
CA SER A 386 -4.17 -9.63 -1.15
C SER A 386 -5.55 -10.08 -0.64
N LEU A 387 -5.60 -10.90 0.39
CA LEU A 387 -6.86 -11.40 0.99
C LEU A 387 -7.49 -10.41 1.95
N LYS A 388 -6.67 -9.71 2.73
CA LYS A 388 -7.11 -8.80 3.81
C LYS A 388 -7.27 -7.36 3.33
N GLY A 389 -6.64 -6.97 2.19
CA GLY A 389 -6.65 -5.60 1.69
C GLY A 389 -5.74 -4.63 2.45
N THR A 390 -4.95 -5.10 3.37
CA THR A 390 -3.98 -4.35 4.19
C THR A 390 -2.75 -5.23 4.43
N LEU A 391 -1.60 -4.63 4.73
CA LEU A 391 -0.36 -5.36 4.98
C LEU A 391 -0.52 -6.34 6.14
N TYR A 392 -0.38 -7.64 5.84
CA TYR A 392 -0.75 -8.71 6.75
C TYR A 392 0.15 -9.93 6.58
N LEU A 393 0.67 -10.48 7.68
CA LEU A 393 1.33 -11.78 7.72
C LEU A 393 0.46 -12.79 8.46
N GLY A 394 0.07 -13.86 7.75
CA GLY A 394 -0.62 -15.03 8.33
C GLY A 394 0.17 -16.31 8.11
N GLU A 395 -0.43 -17.47 8.35
CA GLU A 395 0.19 -18.80 8.32
C GLU A 395 1.38 -18.94 9.28
N LEU A 396 1.26 -18.39 10.48
CA LEU A 396 2.35 -18.33 11.44
C LEU A 396 2.83 -19.70 11.91
N GLY A 397 1.91 -20.66 12.05
CA GLY A 397 2.25 -22.04 12.40
C GLY A 397 3.22 -22.67 11.40
N TRP A 398 3.02 -22.40 10.10
CA TRP A 398 3.94 -22.81 9.04
C TRP A 398 5.24 -22.01 9.07
N LEU A 399 5.14 -20.69 9.15
CA LEU A 399 6.31 -19.79 9.12
C LEU A 399 7.22 -19.91 10.36
N LYS A 400 6.70 -20.43 11.45
CA LYS A 400 7.50 -20.79 12.63
C LYS A 400 8.66 -21.70 12.26
N ASN A 401 8.45 -22.69 11.39
CA ASN A 401 9.51 -23.62 10.96
C ASN A 401 10.69 -22.91 10.29
N HIS A 402 10.44 -21.79 9.58
CA HIS A 402 11.48 -21.01 8.92
C HIS A 402 12.39 -20.28 9.92
N LEU A 403 11.86 -19.88 11.06
CA LEU A 403 12.60 -19.15 12.10
C LEU A 403 13.17 -20.06 13.19
N SER A 404 12.73 -21.31 13.29
CA SER A 404 13.22 -22.26 14.30
C SER A 404 14.61 -22.84 13.98
N GLY A 405 15.12 -22.60 12.77
CA GLY A 405 16.43 -23.13 12.34
C GLY A 405 16.42 -24.61 12.00
N THR A 406 15.25 -25.21 11.74
CA THR A 406 15.07 -26.61 11.33
C THR A 406 14.71 -26.78 9.88
N LEU A 407 14.14 -25.74 9.25
CA LEU A 407 13.73 -25.75 7.85
C LEU A 407 14.73 -24.98 6.98
N PHE A 408 15.13 -25.59 5.87
CA PHE A 408 16.10 -25.01 4.92
C PHE A 408 15.59 -25.14 3.49
N LYS A 409 15.63 -24.06 2.73
CA LYS A 409 15.37 -24.11 1.29
C LYS A 409 16.65 -24.43 0.53
N LEU A 410 16.64 -25.56 -0.16
CA LEU A 410 17.79 -26.08 -0.92
C LEU A 410 17.40 -26.27 -2.39
N GLY A 411 17.55 -25.24 -3.15
CA GLY A 411 17.08 -25.21 -4.53
C GLY A 411 15.54 -25.08 -4.65
N ARG A 412 14.88 -26.01 -5.36
CA ARG A 412 13.44 -25.98 -5.61
C ARG A 412 12.60 -26.39 -4.41
N LEU A 413 13.15 -27.17 -3.50
CA LEU A 413 12.45 -27.77 -2.36
C LEU A 413 12.92 -27.18 -1.04
N GLN A 414 12.11 -27.36 -0.01
CA GLN A 414 12.45 -27.09 1.37
C GLN A 414 12.51 -28.41 2.15
N PHE A 415 13.40 -28.46 3.12
CA PHE A 415 13.63 -29.65 3.95
C PHE A 415 13.60 -29.23 5.41
N ASN A 416 12.73 -29.89 6.20
CA ASN A 416 12.56 -29.61 7.62
C ASN A 416 12.98 -30.81 8.47
N MET A 417 13.86 -30.60 9.43
CA MET A 417 14.20 -31.59 10.45
C MET A 417 13.04 -31.68 11.46
N ALA A 418 12.29 -32.74 11.43
CA ALA A 418 11.12 -32.92 12.30
C ALA A 418 11.02 -34.35 12.85
N PRO A 419 10.37 -34.55 14.00
CA PRO A 419 9.92 -35.87 14.39
C PRO A 419 8.73 -36.30 13.55
N ALA A 420 8.61 -37.56 13.17
CA ALA A 420 7.44 -38.09 12.49
C ALA A 420 6.16 -37.81 13.31
N GLU A 421 5.22 -37.10 12.73
CA GLU A 421 3.99 -36.68 13.40
C GLU A 421 3.12 -37.87 13.76
N HIS A 422 3.08 -38.89 12.88
CA HIS A 422 2.35 -40.12 13.07
C HIS A 422 3.21 -41.34 12.71
N SER A 423 2.89 -42.49 13.30
CA SER A 423 3.49 -43.76 12.86
C SER A 423 3.05 -44.13 11.46
N ILE A 424 3.99 -44.64 10.64
CA ILE A 424 3.74 -45.19 9.29
C ILE A 424 4.11 -46.67 9.30
N PRO A 425 3.17 -47.58 9.69
CA PRO A 425 3.51 -48.97 9.93
C PRO A 425 4.06 -49.71 8.70
N GLU A 426 3.60 -49.34 7.49
CA GLU A 426 4.04 -49.92 6.22
C GLU A 426 5.54 -49.68 5.94
N LYS A 427 6.12 -48.69 6.60
CA LYS A 427 7.53 -48.33 6.49
C LYS A 427 8.32 -48.53 7.78
N ASN A 428 7.68 -49.06 8.82
CA ASN A 428 8.26 -49.22 10.16
C ASN A 428 8.75 -47.91 10.77
N ILE A 429 8.09 -46.77 10.46
CA ILE A 429 8.36 -45.47 11.04
C ILE A 429 7.46 -45.31 12.26
N LEU A 430 8.07 -45.01 13.41
CA LEU A 430 7.34 -44.74 14.66
C LEU A 430 7.12 -43.25 14.83
N GLN A 431 6.01 -42.88 15.45
CA GLN A 431 5.78 -41.48 15.87
C GLN A 431 6.93 -40.99 16.73
N GLY A 432 7.43 -39.79 16.44
CA GLY A 432 8.57 -39.18 17.12
C GLY A 432 9.94 -39.58 16.55
N GLU A 433 10.02 -40.52 15.61
CA GLU A 433 11.26 -40.88 14.95
C GLU A 433 11.75 -39.73 14.04
N PRO A 434 13.08 -39.43 14.02
CA PRO A 434 13.61 -38.37 13.17
C PRO A 434 13.35 -38.65 11.67
N VAL A 435 12.73 -37.70 10.98
CA VAL A 435 12.50 -37.70 9.54
C VAL A 435 12.95 -36.37 8.93
N LEU A 436 13.19 -36.35 7.64
CA LEU A 436 13.42 -35.13 6.89
C LEU A 436 12.16 -34.85 6.05
N GLU A 437 11.36 -33.88 6.46
CA GLU A 437 10.17 -33.49 5.73
C GLU A 437 10.52 -32.71 4.48
N VAL A 438 9.85 -33.03 3.37
CA VAL A 438 10.01 -32.37 2.06
C VAL A 438 8.82 -31.50 1.79
N HIS A 439 9.04 -30.21 1.61
CA HIS A 439 8.00 -29.24 1.28
C HIS A 439 8.25 -28.61 -0.09
N ILE A 440 7.15 -28.25 -0.78
CA ILE A 440 7.16 -27.74 -2.15
C ILE A 440 6.64 -26.30 -2.13
N PRO A 441 7.51 -25.29 -2.11
CA PRO A 441 7.07 -23.88 -2.17
C PRO A 441 6.28 -23.57 -3.43
N GLU A 442 5.30 -22.66 -3.31
CA GLU A 442 4.52 -22.16 -4.44
C GLU A 442 5.35 -21.20 -5.29
N GLU A 443 6.23 -21.77 -6.11
CA GLU A 443 7.09 -21.02 -7.04
C GLU A 443 7.50 -21.88 -8.21
N GLY A 444 7.61 -21.32 -9.40
CA GLY A 444 8.19 -21.93 -10.58
C GLY A 444 7.77 -23.37 -10.88
N PRO A 445 8.32 -23.97 -11.92
CA PRO A 445 8.04 -25.36 -12.30
C PRO A 445 8.70 -26.34 -11.31
N LEU A 446 8.04 -27.49 -11.12
CA LEU A 446 8.57 -28.63 -10.37
C LEU A 446 9.15 -29.65 -11.34
N SER A 447 10.22 -29.25 -12.10
CA SER A 447 10.82 -30.17 -13.06
C SER A 447 11.59 -31.29 -12.36
N PRO A 448 11.72 -32.47 -12.98
CA PRO A 448 12.48 -33.59 -12.43
C PRO A 448 13.91 -33.20 -12.07
N GLU A 449 14.59 -32.44 -12.93
CA GLU A 449 15.99 -32.04 -12.75
C GLU A 449 16.14 -31.09 -11.54
N MET A 450 15.20 -30.16 -11.34
CA MET A 450 15.22 -29.25 -10.21
C MET A 450 14.94 -29.99 -8.88
N ALA A 451 14.01 -30.95 -8.91
CA ALA A 451 13.73 -31.79 -7.74
C ALA A 451 14.94 -32.65 -7.38
N ASP A 452 15.56 -33.34 -8.36
CA ASP A 452 16.73 -34.18 -8.16
C ASP A 452 17.93 -33.37 -7.62
N ALA A 453 18.16 -32.17 -8.16
CA ALA A 453 19.19 -31.27 -7.67
C ALA A 453 18.94 -30.86 -6.21
N SER A 454 17.67 -30.64 -5.82
CA SER A 454 17.31 -30.30 -4.44
C SER A 454 17.54 -31.47 -3.47
N PHE A 455 17.18 -32.69 -3.85
CA PHE A 455 17.45 -33.89 -3.03
C PHE A 455 18.95 -34.10 -2.85
N LEU A 456 19.75 -33.97 -3.91
CA LEU A 456 21.21 -34.09 -3.84
C LEU A 456 21.82 -32.99 -2.97
N ALA A 457 21.34 -31.74 -3.09
CA ALA A 457 21.76 -30.64 -2.24
C ALA A 457 21.44 -30.89 -0.76
N ALA A 458 20.26 -31.46 -0.47
CA ALA A 458 19.86 -31.79 0.89
C ALA A 458 20.76 -32.86 1.51
N GLU A 459 21.09 -33.93 0.78
CA GLU A 459 21.99 -34.97 1.26
C GLU A 459 23.34 -34.37 1.68
N GLY A 460 23.97 -33.56 0.83
CA GLY A 460 25.25 -32.90 1.14
C GLY A 460 25.13 -31.89 2.26
N PHE A 461 24.03 -31.12 2.32
CA PHE A 461 23.80 -30.09 3.32
C PHE A 461 23.65 -30.69 4.72
N PHE A 462 22.76 -31.66 4.91
CA PHE A 462 22.55 -32.27 6.23
C PHE A 462 23.73 -33.09 6.70
N ALA A 463 24.42 -33.79 5.80
CA ALA A 463 25.70 -34.49 6.16
C ALA A 463 26.79 -33.52 6.66
N LYS A 464 26.82 -32.31 6.11
CA LYS A 464 27.84 -31.30 6.48
C LYS A 464 27.49 -30.54 7.74
N TYR A 465 26.26 -30.03 7.84
CA TYR A 465 25.89 -29.08 8.89
C TYR A 465 25.17 -29.72 10.08
N PHE A 466 24.58 -30.90 9.88
CA PHE A 466 23.79 -31.62 10.89
C PHE A 466 24.14 -33.11 10.91
N PRO A 467 25.44 -33.49 11.04
CA PRO A 467 25.87 -34.89 10.98
C PRO A 467 25.28 -35.77 12.09
N GLU A 468 24.87 -35.16 13.22
CA GLU A 468 24.21 -35.89 14.33
C GLU A 468 22.71 -36.11 14.12
N TYR A 469 22.10 -35.49 13.09
CA TYR A 469 20.68 -35.68 12.77
C TYR A 469 20.50 -36.94 11.93
N ASN A 470 20.31 -38.07 12.62
CA ASN A 470 20.21 -39.38 11.99
C ASN A 470 18.77 -39.68 11.53
N TYR A 471 18.44 -39.34 10.30
CA TYR A 471 17.19 -39.70 9.66
C TYR A 471 17.39 -40.82 8.63
N LYS A 472 16.41 -41.72 8.51
CA LYS A 472 16.40 -42.78 7.51
C LYS A 472 15.43 -42.49 6.38
N TYR A 473 14.43 -41.68 6.64
CA TYR A 473 13.34 -41.44 5.73
C TYR A 473 13.15 -39.96 5.45
N LEU A 474 12.87 -39.66 4.16
CA LEU A 474 12.29 -38.37 3.77
C LEU A 474 10.78 -38.57 3.65
N THR A 475 10.01 -37.67 4.23
CA THR A 475 8.55 -37.71 4.19
C THR A 475 8.00 -36.47 3.49
N CYS A 476 6.92 -36.61 2.74
CA CYS A 476 6.22 -35.48 2.13
C CYS A 476 4.72 -35.68 2.32
N HIS A 477 4.07 -34.73 2.98
CA HIS A 477 2.61 -34.71 3.09
C HIS A 477 2.07 -33.60 2.19
N SER A 478 1.37 -33.97 1.12
CA SER A 478 0.95 -33.00 0.11
C SER A 478 -0.19 -33.50 -0.77
N TRP A 479 -1.05 -32.56 -1.20
CA TRP A 479 -2.03 -32.82 -2.25
C TRP A 479 -1.39 -33.17 -3.61
N LEU A 480 -0.14 -32.74 -3.85
CA LEU A 480 0.62 -33.10 -5.06
C LEU A 480 0.89 -34.59 -5.15
N LEU A 481 0.78 -35.33 -4.05
CA LEU A 481 0.93 -36.79 -3.99
C LEU A 481 -0.41 -37.55 -4.16
N ASP A 482 -1.53 -36.85 -4.37
CA ASP A 482 -2.83 -37.48 -4.58
C ASP A 482 -2.83 -38.38 -5.84
N PRO A 483 -3.04 -39.71 -5.73
CA PRO A 483 -3.05 -40.60 -6.89
C PRO A 483 -4.20 -40.33 -7.87
N THR A 484 -5.26 -39.61 -7.45
CA THR A 484 -6.38 -39.23 -8.33
C THR A 484 -5.94 -38.23 -9.42
N LEU A 485 -4.84 -37.52 -9.23
CA LEU A 485 -4.27 -36.62 -10.22
C LEU A 485 -3.83 -37.34 -11.51
N LYS A 486 -3.56 -38.65 -11.45
CA LYS A 486 -3.22 -39.47 -12.64
C LYS A 486 -4.35 -39.51 -13.69
N GLU A 487 -5.58 -39.26 -13.27
CA GLU A 487 -6.73 -39.20 -14.19
C GLU A 487 -6.87 -37.83 -14.86
N LEU A 488 -6.27 -36.79 -14.26
CA LEU A 488 -6.40 -35.38 -14.70
C LEU A 488 -5.18 -34.89 -15.48
N LEU A 489 -4.02 -35.47 -15.22
CA LEU A 489 -2.72 -35.07 -15.75
C LEU A 489 -2.18 -36.11 -16.74
N LYS A 490 -1.30 -35.66 -17.64
CA LYS A 490 -0.57 -36.59 -18.52
C LYS A 490 0.56 -37.26 -17.74
N PRO A 491 0.94 -38.52 -18.09
CA PRO A 491 1.98 -39.26 -17.37
C PRO A 491 3.33 -38.54 -17.25
N GLU A 492 3.68 -37.73 -18.26
CA GLU A 492 4.90 -36.96 -18.32
C GLU A 492 4.82 -35.60 -17.57
N SER A 493 3.72 -35.32 -16.86
CA SER A 493 3.61 -34.08 -16.10
C SER A 493 4.58 -34.04 -14.93
N ASN A 494 5.16 -32.89 -14.64
CA ASN A 494 6.10 -32.68 -13.53
C ASN A 494 5.54 -33.16 -12.19
N ILE A 495 4.25 -32.97 -11.95
CA ILE A 495 3.58 -33.39 -10.72
C ILE A 495 3.64 -34.91 -10.59
N LEU A 496 3.26 -35.67 -11.65
CA LEU A 496 3.28 -37.11 -11.59
C LEU A 496 4.72 -37.67 -11.56
N LEU A 497 5.66 -37.05 -12.25
CA LEU A 497 7.08 -37.40 -12.18
C LEU A 497 7.65 -37.16 -10.78
N PHE A 498 7.22 -36.10 -10.09
CA PHE A 498 7.57 -35.86 -8.68
C PHE A 498 6.95 -36.92 -7.77
N GLN A 499 5.63 -37.21 -7.92
CA GLN A 499 4.88 -38.21 -7.16
C GLN A 499 5.52 -39.58 -7.22
N ASN A 500 6.01 -39.99 -8.39
CA ASN A 500 6.60 -41.32 -8.63
C ASN A 500 7.91 -41.57 -7.84
N ARG A 501 8.48 -40.57 -7.16
CA ARG A 501 9.63 -40.72 -6.28
C ARG A 501 9.29 -41.29 -4.90
N PHE A 502 7.99 -41.25 -4.55
CA PHE A 502 7.54 -41.57 -3.20
C PHE A 502 6.76 -42.88 -3.18
N ASP A 503 6.98 -43.66 -2.16
CA ASP A 503 6.04 -44.73 -1.76
C ASP A 503 4.87 -44.08 -1.02
N LEU A 504 3.70 -44.09 -1.63
CA LEU A 504 2.49 -43.47 -1.07
C LEU A 504 1.90 -44.34 0.03
N THR A 505 1.61 -43.73 1.17
CA THR A 505 1.11 -44.45 2.37
C THR A 505 -0.26 -43.92 2.81
N ALA A 506 -0.33 -43.19 3.91
CA ALA A 506 -1.58 -42.66 4.44
C ALA A 506 -2.16 -41.54 3.54
N LYS A 507 -3.48 -41.47 3.48
CA LYS A 507 -4.21 -40.38 2.80
C LYS A 507 -5.39 -39.92 3.63
N GLU A 508 -5.67 -38.64 3.57
CA GLU A 508 -6.86 -38.03 4.16
C GLU A 508 -7.60 -37.16 3.13
N GLU A 509 -8.93 -37.11 3.23
CA GLU A 509 -9.71 -36.29 2.32
C GLU A 509 -9.42 -34.80 2.56
N SER A 510 -9.01 -34.10 1.51
CA SER A 510 -8.65 -32.69 1.58
C SER A 510 -8.94 -31.98 0.26
N TYR A 511 -9.40 -30.75 0.37
CA TYR A 511 -9.57 -29.83 -0.75
C TYR A 511 -8.59 -28.66 -0.69
N LEU A 512 -7.49 -28.79 0.04
CA LEU A 512 -6.45 -27.78 0.18
C LEU A 512 -5.86 -27.35 -1.17
N MET A 513 -5.79 -28.28 -2.12
CA MET A 513 -5.33 -28.00 -3.49
C MET A 513 -6.09 -26.84 -4.16
N LEU A 514 -7.36 -26.60 -3.81
CA LEU A 514 -8.16 -25.53 -4.42
C LEU A 514 -7.58 -24.16 -4.14
N ARG A 515 -6.95 -23.95 -2.97
CA ARG A 515 -6.26 -22.71 -2.63
C ARG A 515 -5.11 -22.40 -3.59
N TYR A 516 -4.35 -23.42 -3.96
CA TYR A 516 -3.18 -23.29 -4.86
C TYR A 516 -3.56 -23.20 -6.33
N ILE A 517 -4.64 -23.87 -6.74
CA ILE A 517 -5.08 -23.91 -8.15
C ILE A 517 -5.89 -22.66 -8.52
N PHE A 518 -6.69 -22.12 -7.61
CA PHE A 518 -7.58 -20.98 -7.87
C PHE A 518 -7.16 -19.73 -7.12
N LYS A 519 -7.45 -19.66 -5.81
CA LYS A 519 -7.03 -18.58 -4.88
C LYS A 519 -7.06 -19.11 -3.45
N TRP A 520 -6.30 -18.52 -2.57
CA TRP A 520 -6.17 -18.92 -1.17
C TRP A 520 -7.46 -18.97 -0.35
N ASN A 521 -8.49 -18.24 -0.73
CA ASN A 521 -9.81 -18.30 -0.10
C ASN A 521 -10.78 -19.27 -0.79
N THR A 522 -10.32 -20.07 -1.77
CA THR A 522 -11.16 -21.05 -2.47
C THR A 522 -11.33 -22.32 -1.65
N ASN A 523 -12.55 -22.77 -1.52
CA ASN A 523 -12.92 -24.04 -0.93
C ASN A 523 -14.05 -24.70 -1.74
N ARG A 524 -14.51 -25.89 -1.32
CA ARG A 524 -15.57 -26.63 -2.02
C ARG A 524 -16.88 -25.84 -2.15
N LEU A 525 -17.21 -25.00 -1.15
CA LEU A 525 -18.50 -24.29 -1.10
C LEU A 525 -18.58 -23.09 -2.06
N ASN A 526 -17.44 -22.45 -2.35
CA ASN A 526 -17.38 -21.27 -3.20
C ASN A 526 -16.68 -21.52 -4.55
N LEU A 527 -16.36 -22.77 -4.88
CA LEU A 527 -15.60 -23.12 -6.09
C LEU A 527 -16.29 -22.69 -7.38
N GLU A 528 -17.62 -22.65 -7.41
CA GLU A 528 -18.39 -22.21 -8.58
C GLU A 528 -18.07 -20.79 -9.00
N ASP A 529 -17.75 -19.91 -8.05
CA ASP A 529 -17.46 -18.48 -8.27
C ASP A 529 -16.11 -18.24 -8.96
N PHE A 530 -15.23 -19.26 -9.01
CA PHE A 530 -13.88 -19.10 -9.55
C PHE A 530 -13.77 -19.64 -10.98
N LEU A 531 -13.27 -18.81 -11.88
CA LEU A 531 -12.99 -19.23 -13.26
C LEU A 531 -11.64 -19.96 -13.36
N PRO A 532 -11.59 -21.13 -14.01
CA PRO A 532 -10.35 -21.86 -14.22
C PRO A 532 -9.44 -21.12 -15.21
N LYS A 533 -8.18 -20.93 -14.86
CA LYS A 533 -7.19 -20.28 -15.72
C LYS A 533 -6.39 -21.24 -16.59
N THR A 534 -6.46 -22.54 -16.30
CA THR A 534 -5.73 -23.60 -17.00
C THR A 534 -6.65 -24.79 -17.27
N ASN A 535 -6.28 -25.64 -18.24
CA ASN A 535 -7.01 -26.89 -18.51
C ASN A 535 -7.01 -27.82 -17.29
N PHE A 536 -5.93 -27.85 -16.52
CA PHE A 536 -5.87 -28.61 -15.26
C PHE A 536 -6.87 -28.06 -14.24
N ALA A 537 -6.91 -26.75 -14.03
CA ALA A 537 -7.88 -26.12 -13.13
C ALA A 537 -9.35 -26.42 -13.55
N ALA A 538 -9.64 -26.41 -14.85
CA ALA A 538 -10.97 -26.77 -15.35
C ALA A 538 -11.34 -28.21 -14.99
N LYS A 539 -10.46 -29.17 -15.27
CA LYS A 539 -10.68 -30.59 -14.93
C LYS A 539 -10.85 -30.81 -13.42
N VAL A 540 -10.06 -30.12 -12.59
CA VAL A 540 -10.20 -30.17 -11.13
C VAL A 540 -11.56 -29.64 -10.71
N LYS A 541 -11.97 -28.45 -11.20
CA LYS A 541 -13.28 -27.85 -10.91
C LYS A 541 -14.41 -28.83 -11.27
N ASP A 542 -14.41 -29.34 -12.48
CA ASP A 542 -15.44 -30.28 -12.97
C ASP A 542 -15.49 -31.54 -12.10
N SER A 543 -14.34 -32.10 -11.72
CA SER A 543 -14.26 -33.27 -10.87
C SER A 543 -14.82 -33.05 -9.47
N VAL A 544 -14.48 -31.92 -8.84
CA VAL A 544 -14.98 -31.55 -7.50
C VAL A 544 -16.49 -31.34 -7.53
N LEU A 545 -17.00 -30.62 -8.54
CA LEU A 545 -18.43 -30.38 -8.70
C LEU A 545 -19.21 -31.64 -9.02
N ALA A 546 -18.58 -32.63 -9.68
CA ALA A 546 -19.14 -33.97 -9.89
C ALA A 546 -19.07 -34.86 -8.62
N GLY A 547 -18.57 -34.34 -7.50
CA GLY A 547 -18.53 -35.05 -6.22
C GLY A 547 -17.32 -35.98 -6.04
N LYS A 548 -16.25 -35.79 -6.84
CA LYS A 548 -15.01 -36.56 -6.70
C LYS A 548 -14.22 -36.08 -5.49
N ASN A 549 -13.73 -37.01 -4.67
CA ASN A 549 -12.87 -36.71 -3.54
C ASN A 549 -11.41 -36.55 -3.97
N PHE A 550 -10.73 -35.65 -3.30
CA PHE A 550 -9.28 -35.41 -3.40
C PHE A 550 -8.64 -35.56 -2.02
N TYR A 551 -7.33 -35.75 -2.01
CA TYR A 551 -6.62 -36.18 -0.81
C TYR A 551 -5.32 -35.41 -0.62
N GLU A 552 -4.95 -35.17 0.64
CA GLU A 552 -3.55 -35.02 1.03
C GLU A 552 -2.99 -36.41 1.32
N VAL A 553 -1.80 -36.67 0.83
CA VAL A 553 -1.18 -37.99 0.88
C VAL A 553 0.22 -37.89 1.44
N THR A 554 0.56 -38.80 2.35
CA THR A 554 1.89 -38.98 2.84
C THR A 554 2.70 -39.89 1.93
N GLY A 555 3.80 -39.39 1.41
CA GLY A 555 4.76 -40.19 0.65
C GLY A 555 6.07 -40.32 1.42
N VAL A 556 6.76 -41.43 1.23
CA VAL A 556 8.02 -41.77 1.91
C VAL A 556 9.07 -42.13 0.88
N ILE A 557 10.30 -41.61 1.08
CA ILE A 557 11.52 -42.05 0.40
C ILE A 557 12.45 -42.61 1.46
N GLU A 558 12.96 -43.82 1.27
CA GLU A 558 14.04 -44.35 2.09
C GLU A 558 15.39 -43.84 1.59
N LYS A 559 16.26 -43.37 2.52
CA LYS A 559 17.56 -42.77 2.23
C LYS A 559 18.55 -43.79 1.67
#